data_145117d6c5c8437cc2427dd9e57b6024
#
_entry.id   145117d6c5c8437cc2427dd9e57b6024
#
_cell.length_a   1.000
_cell.length_b   1.000
_cell.length_c   1.000
_cell.angle_alpha   90.00
_cell.angle_beta   90.00
_cell.angle_gamma   90.00
#
_symmetry.space_group_name_H-M   'P 1'
#
loop_
_entity.id
_entity.type
_entity.pdbx_description
1 polymer ?
#
loop_
_entity_poly.entity_id
_entity_poly.type
_entity_poly.pdbx_seq_one_letter_code
_entity_poly.pdbx_strand_id
1 'polypeptide(L)'
;GTPVLFVPDCAFMIDRPMDVWGAPLEVEVLLFAALRSCVGLMELCQRHENSVLLGERLRLSRQWTHDLRQFLLKHYWVTSKTMQVLRRRPTEQYGENQHHNEFNVQPQVIPDWLQDWLENRGGYMIGNMRTGRPDFRFYSLGNSLASLFGLLTAPQQRALFRLVLHNRDHLMAQMPMRICHPPMEGVEWENKTGSDPKNWPWSYHNGGHWPSLLWFFGASILLHERLNPQADVLLMGQMKTLLDECYWSHLNQLPRQQWAEYFDGPTGTWVGQQSRTYQTWTIVGFLLMHHFLHVNPDDVLMLNLDESMGH
;
A
#
# COMPACT_ATOMS: atom_id res chain seq x y z
N GLY A 1 -16.28 -9.76 -16.60
CA GLY A 1 -15.62 -9.95 -15.30
C GLY A 1 -14.75 -8.76 -14.95
N THR A 2 -14.41 -8.60 -13.68
CA THR A 2 -13.53 -7.54 -13.23
C THR A 2 -12.11 -7.79 -13.76
N PRO A 3 -11.43 -6.79 -14.32
CA PRO A 3 -10.09 -6.96 -14.84
C PRO A 3 -9.08 -6.96 -13.67
N VAL A 4 -8.78 -8.13 -13.14
CA VAL A 4 -7.71 -8.32 -12.14
C VAL A 4 -6.55 -9.09 -12.78
N LEU A 5 -5.33 -8.80 -12.32
CA LEU A 5 -4.13 -9.47 -12.76
C LEU A 5 -3.74 -10.57 -11.78
N PHE A 6 -3.60 -11.78 -12.29
CA PHE A 6 -3.09 -12.90 -11.50
C PHE A 6 -1.62 -13.13 -11.82
N VAL A 7 -0.79 -13.20 -10.78
CA VAL A 7 0.65 -13.44 -10.91
C VAL A 7 1.06 -14.67 -10.10
N PRO A 8 2.07 -15.43 -10.56
CA PRO A 8 2.73 -16.45 -9.76
C PRO A 8 3.57 -15.81 -8.64
N ASP A 9 4.02 -16.62 -7.70
CA ASP A 9 4.99 -16.18 -6.69
C ASP A 9 6.29 -15.70 -7.35
N CYS A 10 6.98 -14.77 -6.74
CA CYS A 10 8.21 -14.13 -7.24
C CYS A 10 8.07 -13.37 -8.57
N ALA A 11 6.87 -12.96 -8.98
CA ALA A 11 6.62 -12.37 -10.30
C ALA A 11 6.63 -10.83 -10.35
N PHE A 12 6.81 -10.15 -9.23
CA PHE A 12 6.77 -8.68 -9.11
C PHE A 12 7.81 -8.19 -8.07
N MET A 13 7.60 -7.08 -7.39
CA MET A 13 8.59 -6.51 -6.47
C MET A 13 9.09 -7.51 -5.40
N ILE A 14 8.23 -8.43 -4.96
CA ILE A 14 8.63 -9.55 -4.08
C ILE A 14 9.23 -10.65 -4.95
N ASP A 15 10.52 -10.54 -5.19
CA ASP A 15 11.30 -11.36 -6.14
C ASP A 15 11.83 -12.68 -5.55
N ARG A 16 11.40 -13.03 -4.33
CA ARG A 16 11.79 -14.26 -3.63
C ARG A 16 10.57 -14.94 -3.04
N PRO A 17 10.60 -16.28 -2.81
CA PRO A 17 9.47 -17.01 -2.28
C PRO A 17 8.92 -16.40 -0.98
N MET A 18 7.66 -16.02 -0.98
CA MET A 18 6.90 -15.54 0.18
C MET A 18 5.43 -15.97 0.14
N ASP A 19 5.09 -16.91 -0.73
CA ASP A 19 3.70 -17.34 -0.93
C ASP A 19 2.77 -16.17 -1.32
N VAL A 20 3.31 -15.16 -2.02
CA VAL A 20 2.55 -14.02 -2.53
C VAL A 20 2.28 -14.22 -4.02
N TRP A 21 1.15 -14.86 -4.30
CA TRP A 21 0.67 -15.17 -5.64
C TRP A 21 -0.84 -14.94 -5.72
N GLY A 22 -1.40 -14.90 -6.92
CA GLY A 22 -2.80 -14.58 -7.14
C GLY A 22 -2.95 -13.12 -7.54
N ALA A 23 -3.70 -12.31 -6.79
CA ALA A 23 -3.91 -10.89 -7.05
C ALA A 23 -3.30 -10.02 -5.92
N PRO A 24 -1.98 -9.79 -5.92
CA PRO A 24 -1.32 -8.94 -4.92
C PRO A 24 -1.75 -7.49 -5.05
N LEU A 25 -1.96 -6.81 -3.91
CA LEU A 25 -2.43 -5.43 -3.86
C LEU A 25 -1.62 -4.48 -4.74
N GLU A 26 -0.29 -4.57 -4.70
CA GLU A 26 0.60 -3.68 -5.44
C GLU A 26 0.38 -3.75 -6.94
N VAL A 27 0.23 -4.97 -7.49
CA VAL A 27 -0.04 -5.21 -8.91
C VAL A 27 -1.39 -4.63 -9.31
N GLU A 28 -2.42 -4.85 -8.49
CA GLU A 28 -3.77 -4.35 -8.76
C GLU A 28 -3.86 -2.83 -8.68
N VAL A 29 -3.17 -2.21 -7.74
CA VAL A 29 -3.11 -0.75 -7.62
C VAL A 29 -2.36 -0.14 -8.80
N LEU A 30 -1.27 -0.75 -9.26
CA LEU A 30 -0.54 -0.29 -10.44
C LEU A 30 -1.38 -0.45 -11.71
N LEU A 31 -2.14 -1.54 -11.85
CA LEU A 31 -3.10 -1.70 -12.95
C LEU A 31 -4.15 -0.58 -12.92
N PHE A 32 -4.71 -0.28 -11.73
CA PHE A 32 -5.66 0.82 -11.58
C PHE A 32 -5.06 2.16 -12.00
N ALA A 33 -3.83 2.48 -11.55
CA ALA A 33 -3.13 3.70 -11.91
C ALA A 33 -2.86 3.77 -13.42
N ALA A 34 -2.43 2.68 -14.03
CA ALA A 34 -2.20 2.60 -15.47
C ALA A 34 -3.50 2.86 -16.26
N LEU A 35 -4.62 2.24 -15.86
CA LEU A 35 -5.92 2.47 -16.50
C LEU A 35 -6.36 3.94 -16.37
N ARG A 36 -6.17 4.57 -15.20
CA ARG A 36 -6.47 6.00 -15.00
C ARG A 36 -5.61 6.89 -15.91
N SER A 37 -4.31 6.63 -15.95
CA SER A 37 -3.38 7.37 -16.84
C SER A 37 -3.76 7.21 -18.31
N CYS A 38 -4.13 5.99 -18.72
CA CYS A 38 -4.63 5.75 -20.08
C CYS A 38 -5.92 6.53 -20.37
N VAL A 39 -6.86 6.61 -19.42
CA VAL A 39 -8.07 7.41 -19.55
C VAL A 39 -7.72 8.88 -19.77
N GLY A 40 -6.87 9.47 -18.91
CA GLY A 40 -6.43 10.86 -19.05
C GLY A 40 -5.76 11.15 -20.38
N LEU A 41 -4.85 10.28 -20.84
CA LEU A 41 -4.20 10.43 -22.15
C LEU A 41 -5.20 10.34 -23.31
N MET A 42 -6.15 9.41 -23.27
CA MET A 42 -7.18 9.28 -24.30
C MET A 42 -8.11 10.50 -24.32
N GLU A 43 -8.43 11.08 -23.18
CA GLU A 43 -9.21 12.33 -23.08
C GLU A 43 -8.48 13.51 -23.73
N LEU A 44 -7.17 13.63 -23.48
CA LEU A 44 -6.34 14.64 -24.15
C LEU A 44 -6.31 14.42 -25.67
N CYS A 45 -6.09 13.20 -26.14
CA CYS A 45 -6.11 12.89 -27.56
C CYS A 45 -7.47 13.21 -28.21
N GLN A 46 -8.58 12.89 -27.51
CA GLN A 46 -9.93 13.12 -28.03
C GLN A 46 -10.26 14.62 -28.21
N ARG A 47 -9.61 15.52 -27.45
CA ARG A 47 -9.75 16.99 -27.67
C ARG A 47 -9.18 17.45 -29.01
N HIS A 48 -8.23 16.71 -29.57
CA HIS A 48 -7.54 17.02 -30.80
C HIS A 48 -7.98 16.16 -31.99
N GLU A 49 -8.53 14.98 -31.73
CA GLU A 49 -8.92 14.03 -32.78
C GLU A 49 -10.29 13.44 -32.47
N ASN A 50 -11.25 13.66 -33.36
CA ASN A 50 -12.61 13.11 -33.20
C ASN A 50 -12.68 11.69 -33.82
N SER A 51 -12.14 10.71 -33.13
CA SER A 51 -12.12 9.31 -33.57
C SER A 51 -13.16 8.47 -32.82
N VAL A 52 -14.05 7.80 -33.56
CA VAL A 52 -15.06 6.89 -33.00
C VAL A 52 -14.40 5.75 -32.22
N LEU A 53 -13.33 5.17 -32.78
CA LEU A 53 -12.58 4.09 -32.12
C LEU A 53 -11.97 4.54 -30.80
N LEU A 54 -11.42 5.76 -30.75
CA LEU A 54 -10.85 6.32 -29.53
C LEU A 54 -11.97 6.54 -28.47
N GLY A 55 -13.13 7.01 -28.90
CA GLY A 55 -14.30 7.15 -28.01
C GLY A 55 -14.79 5.84 -27.39
N GLU A 56 -14.82 4.77 -28.17
CA GLU A 56 -15.17 3.42 -27.67
C GLU A 56 -14.13 2.89 -26.67
N ARG A 57 -12.84 3.04 -26.98
CA ARG A 57 -11.74 2.63 -26.07
C ARG A 57 -11.76 3.42 -24.78
N LEU A 58 -11.98 4.72 -24.84
CA LEU A 58 -12.12 5.58 -23.67
C LEU A 58 -13.28 5.13 -22.77
N ARG A 59 -14.45 4.86 -23.37
CA ARG A 59 -15.60 4.35 -22.61
C ARG A 59 -15.30 3.02 -21.91
N LEU A 60 -14.68 2.08 -22.60
CA LEU A 60 -14.29 0.78 -22.02
C LEU A 60 -13.27 0.94 -20.90
N SER A 61 -12.24 1.78 -21.09
CA SER A 61 -11.21 2.01 -20.08
C SER A 61 -11.79 2.68 -18.84
N ARG A 62 -12.70 3.64 -18.98
CA ARG A 62 -13.43 4.23 -17.84
C ARG A 62 -14.24 3.17 -17.08
N GLN A 63 -14.94 2.30 -17.80
CA GLN A 63 -15.71 1.23 -17.20
C GLN A 63 -14.80 0.26 -16.42
N TRP A 64 -13.69 -0.18 -17.01
CA TRP A 64 -12.75 -1.07 -16.34
C TRP A 64 -12.08 -0.42 -15.13
N THR A 65 -11.73 0.85 -15.20
CA THR A 65 -11.18 1.61 -14.07
C THR A 65 -12.20 1.67 -12.93
N HIS A 66 -13.46 1.95 -13.25
CA HIS A 66 -14.54 1.97 -12.26
C HIS A 66 -14.74 0.59 -11.62
N ASP A 67 -14.90 -0.45 -12.42
CA ASP A 67 -15.17 -1.82 -11.95
C ASP A 67 -14.02 -2.35 -11.10
N LEU A 68 -12.77 -2.11 -11.52
CA LEU A 68 -11.58 -2.48 -10.74
C LEU A 68 -11.56 -1.75 -9.40
N ARG A 69 -11.83 -0.44 -9.40
CA ARG A 69 -11.89 0.33 -8.15
C ARG A 69 -12.93 -0.24 -7.18
N GLN A 70 -14.15 -0.49 -7.66
CA GLN A 70 -15.23 -1.07 -6.84
C GLN A 70 -14.84 -2.44 -6.28
N PHE A 71 -14.23 -3.29 -7.12
CA PHE A 71 -13.76 -4.60 -6.70
C PHE A 71 -12.69 -4.49 -5.60
N LEU A 72 -11.67 -3.66 -5.80
CA LEU A 72 -10.58 -3.50 -4.84
C LEU A 72 -11.07 -2.93 -3.51
N LEU A 73 -11.90 -1.89 -3.54
CA LEU A 73 -12.45 -1.31 -2.31
C LEU A 73 -13.36 -2.27 -1.56
N LYS A 74 -14.09 -3.14 -2.26
CA LYS A 74 -14.96 -4.13 -1.65
C LYS A 74 -14.18 -5.29 -1.02
N HIS A 75 -13.16 -5.81 -1.71
CA HIS A 75 -12.52 -7.07 -1.35
C HIS A 75 -11.18 -6.93 -0.62
N TYR A 76 -10.52 -5.76 -0.69
CA TYR A 76 -9.23 -5.55 -0.03
C TYR A 76 -9.34 -4.65 1.20
N TRP A 77 -10.32 -3.75 1.24
CA TRP A 77 -10.42 -2.79 2.34
C TRP A 77 -10.95 -3.43 3.61
N VAL A 78 -10.17 -3.36 4.69
CA VAL A 78 -10.54 -3.90 6.00
C VAL A 78 -10.50 -2.82 7.09
N THR A 79 -11.45 -2.95 8.03
CA THR A 79 -11.61 -2.12 9.22
C THR A 79 -11.98 -3.00 10.40
N SER A 80 -11.98 -2.45 11.61
CA SER A 80 -12.47 -3.15 12.80
C SER A 80 -13.90 -3.65 12.63
N LYS A 81 -14.75 -2.91 11.90
CA LYS A 81 -16.13 -3.34 11.57
C LYS A 81 -16.14 -4.56 10.65
N THR A 82 -15.29 -4.57 9.63
CA THR A 82 -15.11 -5.74 8.73
C THR A 82 -14.72 -6.97 9.55
N MET A 83 -13.81 -6.82 10.48
CA MET A 83 -13.36 -7.90 11.36
C MET A 83 -14.47 -8.47 12.23
N GLN A 84 -15.29 -7.61 12.82
CA GLN A 84 -16.46 -8.04 13.60
C GLN A 84 -17.43 -8.87 12.77
N VAL A 85 -17.67 -8.46 11.51
CA VAL A 85 -18.53 -9.19 10.59
C VAL A 85 -17.91 -10.54 10.22
N LEU A 86 -16.64 -10.59 9.88
CA LEU A 86 -15.95 -11.82 9.47
C LEU A 86 -15.83 -12.85 10.60
N ARG A 87 -15.73 -12.41 11.86
CA ARG A 87 -15.63 -13.30 13.04
C ARG A 87 -16.97 -13.87 13.51
N ARG A 88 -18.09 -13.36 13.01
CA ARG A 88 -19.41 -13.93 13.34
C ARG A 88 -19.56 -15.33 12.76
N ARG A 89 -20.26 -16.19 13.47
CA ARG A 89 -20.57 -17.53 12.97
C ARG A 89 -21.49 -17.43 11.75
N PRO A 90 -21.40 -18.36 10.77
CA PRO A 90 -22.24 -18.35 9.58
C PRO A 90 -23.74 -18.27 9.88
N THR A 91 -24.21 -18.99 10.92
CA THR A 91 -25.60 -18.96 11.38
C THR A 91 -26.06 -17.60 11.90
N GLU A 92 -25.15 -16.77 12.40
CA GLU A 92 -25.46 -15.43 12.91
C GLU A 92 -25.49 -14.39 11.77
N GLN A 93 -24.80 -14.66 10.66
CA GLN A 93 -24.67 -13.72 9.56
C GLN A 93 -25.63 -13.95 8.41
N TYR A 94 -25.82 -15.22 8.02
CA TYR A 94 -26.39 -15.56 6.74
C TYR A 94 -27.54 -16.59 6.83
N GLY A 95 -27.88 -17.07 8.04
CA GLY A 95 -28.80 -18.16 8.22
C GLY A 95 -28.22 -19.53 7.83
N GLU A 96 -29.04 -20.59 7.94
CA GLU A 96 -28.57 -21.98 7.82
C GLU A 96 -27.99 -22.35 6.44
N ASN A 97 -28.29 -21.60 5.39
CA ASN A 97 -27.96 -21.95 4.00
C ASN A 97 -26.85 -21.09 3.38
N GLN A 98 -26.26 -20.13 4.12
CA GLN A 98 -25.21 -19.27 3.58
C GLN A 98 -23.92 -19.44 4.38
N HIS A 99 -22.95 -20.14 3.77
CA HIS A 99 -21.70 -20.51 4.43
C HIS A 99 -20.51 -19.58 4.09
N HIS A 100 -20.73 -18.54 3.26
CA HIS A 100 -19.64 -17.72 2.73
C HIS A 100 -19.81 -16.25 3.11
N ASN A 101 -18.75 -15.65 3.67
CA ASN A 101 -18.62 -14.21 3.77
C ASN A 101 -17.95 -13.66 2.48
N GLU A 102 -17.87 -12.33 2.34
CA GLU A 102 -17.33 -11.70 1.13
C GLU A 102 -15.86 -12.03 0.83
N PHE A 103 -15.09 -12.48 1.81
CA PHE A 103 -13.71 -12.96 1.65
C PHE A 103 -13.62 -14.48 1.46
N ASN A 104 -14.75 -15.17 1.57
CA ASN A 104 -14.80 -16.64 1.54
C ASN A 104 -13.83 -17.31 2.53
N VAL A 105 -13.73 -16.79 3.74
CA VAL A 105 -12.86 -17.29 4.79
C VAL A 105 -13.65 -17.77 6.00
N GLN A 106 -13.13 -18.78 6.67
CA GLN A 106 -13.65 -19.20 7.97
C GLN A 106 -13.14 -18.28 9.08
N PRO A 107 -13.92 -17.99 10.12
CA PRO A 107 -13.52 -17.14 11.23
C PRO A 107 -12.18 -17.56 11.89
N GLN A 108 -11.88 -18.85 11.89
CA GLN A 108 -10.67 -19.42 12.51
C GLN A 108 -9.36 -19.09 11.76
N VAL A 109 -9.44 -18.69 10.48
CA VAL A 109 -8.24 -18.33 9.69
C VAL A 109 -7.91 -16.84 9.76
N ILE A 110 -8.72 -16.06 10.49
CA ILE A 110 -8.49 -14.63 10.68
C ILE A 110 -7.43 -14.48 11.79
N PRO A 111 -6.31 -13.79 11.49
CA PRO A 111 -5.23 -13.64 12.47
C PRO A 111 -5.67 -12.88 13.72
N ASP A 112 -5.22 -13.32 14.90
CA ASP A 112 -5.55 -12.67 16.18
C ASP A 112 -4.97 -11.25 16.28
N TRP A 113 -3.75 -11.03 15.76
CA TRP A 113 -3.09 -9.74 15.75
C TRP A 113 -3.86 -8.64 14.99
N LEU A 114 -4.74 -9.01 14.07
CA LEU A 114 -5.40 -8.07 13.17
C LEU A 114 -6.33 -7.09 13.90
N GLN A 115 -6.89 -7.48 15.02
CA GLN A 115 -7.79 -6.61 15.79
C GLN A 115 -7.02 -5.47 16.46
N ASP A 116 -5.90 -5.77 17.08
CA ASP A 116 -5.04 -4.76 17.73
C ASP A 116 -4.40 -3.84 16.70
N TRP A 117 -4.03 -4.40 15.54
CA TRP A 117 -3.49 -3.66 14.41
C TRP A 117 -4.44 -2.61 13.85
N LEU A 118 -5.73 -2.94 13.72
CA LEU A 118 -6.72 -2.08 13.10
C LEU A 118 -7.15 -0.90 13.96
N GLU A 119 -7.15 -1.03 15.26
CA GLU A 119 -7.73 -0.04 16.16
C GLU A 119 -9.16 0.39 15.74
N ASN A 120 -9.83 1.26 16.52
CA ASN A 120 -11.26 1.58 16.29
C ASN A 120 -11.56 2.44 15.05
N ARG A 121 -10.57 3.18 14.53
CA ARG A 121 -10.77 4.15 13.43
C ARG A 121 -9.80 3.95 12.26
N GLY A 122 -8.95 2.94 12.35
CA GLY A 122 -8.02 2.56 11.30
C GLY A 122 -8.68 1.76 10.18
N GLY A 123 -7.98 1.67 9.09
CA GLY A 123 -8.33 0.82 7.95
C GLY A 123 -7.19 0.78 6.93
N TYR A 124 -7.10 -0.31 6.20
CA TYR A 124 -6.08 -0.50 5.17
C TYR A 124 -6.54 -1.52 4.14
N MET A 125 -5.81 -1.65 3.06
CA MET A 125 -6.00 -2.70 2.06
C MET A 125 -5.07 -3.88 2.37
N ILE A 126 -5.64 -5.10 2.44
CA ILE A 126 -4.89 -6.33 2.69
C ILE A 126 -3.92 -6.65 1.56
N GLY A 127 -2.88 -7.41 1.84
CA GLY A 127 -1.76 -7.61 0.93
C GLY A 127 -2.08 -8.43 -0.32
N ASN A 128 -2.98 -9.40 -0.21
CA ASN A 128 -3.24 -10.29 -1.32
C ASN A 128 -4.62 -10.94 -1.24
N MET A 129 -5.26 -11.10 -2.38
CA MET A 129 -6.49 -11.88 -2.53
C MET A 129 -6.22 -13.14 -3.35
N ARG A 130 -6.52 -14.28 -2.76
CA ARG A 130 -6.55 -15.58 -3.41
C ARG A 130 -7.67 -16.42 -2.82
N THR A 131 -8.14 -17.41 -3.54
CA THR A 131 -9.30 -18.21 -3.15
C THR A 131 -9.14 -18.82 -1.76
N GLY A 132 -9.99 -18.41 -0.83
CA GLY A 132 -10.09 -18.95 0.53
C GLY A 132 -8.93 -18.62 1.47
N ARG A 133 -7.92 -17.87 1.04
CA ARG A 133 -6.74 -17.52 1.83
C ARG A 133 -6.24 -16.11 1.55
N PRO A 134 -6.99 -15.06 1.91
CA PRO A 134 -6.47 -13.70 1.81
C PRO A 134 -5.27 -13.51 2.74
N ASP A 135 -4.28 -12.76 2.30
CA ASP A 135 -3.18 -12.32 3.15
C ASP A 135 -3.53 -11.00 3.82
N PHE A 136 -3.86 -11.06 5.11
CA PHE A 136 -4.23 -9.89 5.89
C PHE A 136 -3.05 -9.00 6.29
N ARG A 137 -1.82 -9.31 5.89
CA ARG A 137 -0.67 -8.45 6.20
C ARG A 137 -0.80 -7.08 5.59
N PHE A 138 -0.29 -6.10 6.33
CA PHE A 138 -0.13 -4.74 5.84
C PHE A 138 1.13 -4.65 4.97
N TYR A 139 0.97 -4.30 3.71
CA TYR A 139 2.07 -4.00 2.80
C TYR A 139 2.12 -2.50 2.54
N SER A 140 3.25 -1.88 2.91
CA SER A 140 3.40 -0.42 2.89
C SER A 140 3.33 0.16 1.49
N LEU A 141 3.98 -0.48 0.51
CA LEU A 141 3.97 0.03 -0.86
C LEU A 141 2.57 0.04 -1.45
N GLY A 142 1.86 -1.09 -1.40
CA GLY A 142 0.51 -1.20 -1.95
C GLY A 142 -0.47 -0.20 -1.34
N ASN A 143 -0.42 -0.02 -0.02
CA ASN A 143 -1.28 0.96 0.68
C ASN A 143 -0.89 2.41 0.37
N SER A 144 0.40 2.72 0.27
CA SER A 144 0.87 4.04 -0.12
C SER A 144 0.46 4.41 -1.54
N LEU A 145 0.63 3.48 -2.49
CA LEU A 145 0.21 3.65 -3.88
C LEU A 145 -1.31 3.77 -4.02
N ALA A 146 -2.09 2.98 -3.26
CA ALA A 146 -3.54 3.07 -3.26
C ALA A 146 -4.04 4.44 -2.80
N SER A 147 -3.36 5.04 -1.82
CA SER A 147 -3.62 6.41 -1.38
C SER A 147 -3.17 7.43 -2.42
N LEU A 148 -1.94 7.33 -2.92
CA LEU A 148 -1.32 8.28 -3.84
C LEU A 148 -2.06 8.37 -5.18
N PHE A 149 -2.45 7.23 -5.75
CA PHE A 149 -3.12 7.18 -7.05
C PHE A 149 -4.64 7.35 -6.98
N GLY A 150 -5.19 7.72 -5.81
CA GLY A 150 -6.61 8.03 -5.65
C GLY A 150 -7.54 6.82 -5.78
N LEU A 151 -7.04 5.60 -5.50
CA LEU A 151 -7.89 4.42 -5.34
C LEU A 151 -8.76 4.58 -4.10
N LEU A 152 -8.16 4.99 -2.98
CA LEU A 152 -8.85 5.25 -1.72
C LEU A 152 -9.65 6.55 -1.77
N THR A 153 -10.81 6.54 -1.14
CA THR A 153 -11.57 7.77 -0.87
C THR A 153 -10.89 8.60 0.24
N ALA A 154 -11.18 9.90 0.30
CA ALA A 154 -10.60 10.76 1.34
C ALA A 154 -10.85 10.25 2.79
N PRO A 155 -12.04 9.73 3.17
CA PRO A 155 -12.21 9.08 4.47
C PRO A 155 -11.33 7.84 4.68
N GLN A 156 -11.14 7.02 3.64
CA GLN A 156 -10.27 5.83 3.70
C GLN A 156 -8.79 6.21 3.81
N GLN A 157 -8.34 7.25 3.09
CA GLN A 157 -6.98 7.78 3.26
C GLN A 157 -6.74 8.23 4.72
N ARG A 158 -7.67 8.96 5.32
CA ARG A 158 -7.56 9.35 6.73
C ARG A 158 -7.57 8.15 7.69
N ALA A 159 -8.33 7.11 7.39
CA ALA A 159 -8.32 5.87 8.19
C ALA A 159 -6.96 5.15 8.08
N LEU A 160 -6.36 5.11 6.88
CA LEU A 160 -5.00 4.59 6.66
C LEU A 160 -3.95 5.41 7.44
N PHE A 161 -4.04 6.75 7.40
CA PHE A 161 -3.09 7.62 8.11
C PHE A 161 -3.18 7.43 9.63
N ARG A 162 -4.40 7.31 10.20
CA ARG A 162 -4.58 6.98 11.63
C ARG A 162 -3.99 5.63 11.99
N LEU A 163 -4.20 4.61 11.14
CA LEU A 163 -3.61 3.28 11.35
C LEU A 163 -2.09 3.34 11.36
N VAL A 164 -1.47 4.04 10.41
CA VAL A 164 -0.02 4.19 10.36
C VAL A 164 0.51 4.97 11.57
N LEU A 165 -0.17 6.03 11.99
CA LEU A 165 0.19 6.81 13.16
C LEU A 165 0.10 5.98 14.45
N HIS A 166 -0.95 5.18 14.61
CA HIS A 166 -1.12 4.25 15.74
C HIS A 166 -0.01 3.20 15.79
N ASN A 167 0.35 2.65 14.62
CA ASN A 167 1.36 1.61 14.49
C ASN A 167 2.75 2.16 14.11
N ARG A 168 3.05 3.43 14.41
CA ARG A 168 4.30 4.09 14.02
C ARG A 168 5.56 3.36 14.49
N ASP A 169 5.52 2.79 15.69
CA ASP A 169 6.67 2.08 16.27
C ASP A 169 6.98 0.79 15.51
N HIS A 170 5.99 0.20 14.84
CA HIS A 170 6.17 -0.95 13.97
C HIS A 170 6.55 -0.58 12.54
N LEU A 171 5.96 0.47 11.99
CA LEU A 171 6.11 0.80 10.56
C LEU A 171 7.25 1.77 10.28
N MET A 172 7.46 2.76 11.18
CA MET A 172 8.45 3.83 10.98
C MET A 172 9.74 3.55 11.74
N ALA A 173 9.68 3.20 13.03
CA ALA A 173 10.80 2.80 13.88
C ALA A 173 12.07 3.66 13.68
N GLN A 174 13.28 3.06 13.66
CA GLN A 174 14.53 3.79 13.48
C GLN A 174 14.85 4.09 12.02
N MET A 175 14.54 3.14 11.11
CA MET A 175 14.68 3.33 9.67
C MET A 175 13.29 3.18 9.01
N PRO A 176 12.63 4.29 8.69
CA PRO A 176 11.37 4.24 7.93
C PRO A 176 11.60 3.81 6.48
N MET A 177 10.76 3.03 5.83
CA MET A 177 9.50 2.47 6.26
C MET A 177 9.55 0.95 6.14
N ARG A 178 8.90 0.21 7.06
CA ARG A 178 8.80 -1.25 6.98
C ARG A 178 7.97 -1.66 5.77
N ILE A 179 8.41 -2.73 5.08
CA ILE A 179 7.76 -3.19 3.84
C ILE A 179 6.44 -3.93 4.11
N CYS A 180 6.42 -4.83 5.10
CA CYS A 180 5.19 -5.51 5.51
C CYS A 180 5.15 -5.80 7.01
N HIS A 181 3.93 -5.92 7.56
CA HIS A 181 3.72 -6.26 8.97
C HIS A 181 2.47 -7.14 9.16
N PRO A 182 2.51 -8.13 10.06
CA PRO A 182 3.69 -8.67 10.73
C PRO A 182 4.54 -9.51 9.76
N PRO A 183 5.81 -9.78 10.09
CA PRO A 183 6.60 -10.75 9.34
C PRO A 183 6.07 -12.17 9.51
N MET A 184 6.49 -13.08 8.65
CA MET A 184 6.29 -14.50 8.81
C MET A 184 7.38 -15.02 9.74
N GLU A 185 7.00 -15.80 10.76
CA GLU A 185 7.92 -16.36 11.77
C GLU A 185 7.70 -17.85 11.95
N GLY A 186 8.71 -18.57 12.47
CA GLY A 186 8.65 -19.97 12.78
C GLY A 186 8.18 -20.84 11.61
N VAL A 187 7.24 -21.75 11.88
CA VAL A 187 6.70 -22.69 10.88
C VAL A 187 6.05 -21.96 9.68
N GLU A 188 5.47 -20.79 9.88
CA GLU A 188 4.91 -20.02 8.77
C GLU A 188 6.01 -19.55 7.83
N TRP A 189 7.12 -19.03 8.35
CA TRP A 189 8.29 -18.64 7.55
C TRP A 189 8.86 -19.83 6.79
N GLU A 190 9.06 -20.97 7.47
CA GLU A 190 9.58 -22.19 6.81
C GLU A 190 8.70 -22.62 5.64
N ASN A 191 7.40 -22.69 5.85
CA ASN A 191 6.47 -23.19 4.84
C ASN A 191 6.24 -22.21 3.66
N LYS A 192 6.19 -20.91 3.94
CA LYS A 192 5.83 -19.91 2.92
C LYS A 192 7.03 -19.38 2.15
N THR A 193 8.22 -19.37 2.78
CA THR A 193 9.43 -18.87 2.13
C THR A 193 10.37 -19.99 1.68
N GLY A 194 10.06 -21.25 2.02
CA GLY A 194 10.98 -22.36 1.81
C GLY A 194 12.26 -22.23 2.63
N SER A 195 12.18 -21.59 3.81
CA SER A 195 13.33 -21.29 4.67
C SER A 195 14.37 -20.39 3.98
N ASP A 196 13.93 -19.47 3.13
CA ASP A 196 14.83 -18.54 2.45
C ASP A 196 15.55 -17.62 3.46
N PRO A 197 16.89 -17.71 3.57
CA PRO A 197 17.65 -16.97 4.58
C PRO A 197 17.65 -15.46 4.37
N LYS A 198 17.40 -14.96 3.15
CA LYS A 198 17.28 -13.53 2.91
C LYS A 198 15.94 -12.97 3.39
N ASN A 199 14.88 -13.78 3.30
CA ASN A 199 13.57 -13.50 3.86
C ASN A 199 13.41 -14.03 5.30
N TRP A 200 14.51 -14.03 6.07
CA TRP A 200 14.41 -14.29 7.51
C TRP A 200 13.40 -13.32 8.17
N PRO A 201 12.73 -13.73 9.26
CA PRO A 201 11.85 -12.80 9.97
C PRO A 201 12.52 -11.43 10.25
N TRP A 202 11.84 -10.35 9.92
CA TRP A 202 12.33 -8.97 10.05
C TRP A 202 13.42 -8.57 9.04
N SER A 203 13.59 -9.35 7.98
CA SER A 203 14.58 -9.08 6.93
C SER A 203 13.93 -9.02 5.55
N TYR A 204 14.57 -8.31 4.65
CA TYR A 204 14.23 -8.16 3.24
C TYR A 204 12.72 -7.90 3.03
N HIS A 205 12.04 -8.72 2.19
CA HIS A 205 10.59 -8.59 1.98
C HIS A 205 9.74 -9.10 3.15
N ASN A 206 10.32 -9.89 4.06
CA ASN A 206 9.64 -10.41 5.24
C ASN A 206 9.77 -9.48 6.46
N GLY A 207 9.37 -8.24 6.30
CA GLY A 207 9.32 -7.26 7.39
C GLY A 207 10.57 -6.40 7.55
N GLY A 208 11.49 -6.40 6.59
CA GLY A 208 12.61 -5.46 6.55
C GLY A 208 12.12 -4.01 6.33
N HIS A 209 12.99 -3.05 6.61
CA HIS A 209 12.74 -1.62 6.44
C HIS A 209 13.40 -1.10 5.16
N TRP A 210 12.60 -0.48 4.30
CA TRP A 210 13.01 -0.01 2.98
C TRP A 210 12.85 1.51 2.88
N PRO A 211 13.94 2.28 2.98
CA PRO A 211 13.87 3.75 2.95
C PRO A 211 13.20 4.30 1.70
N SER A 212 13.33 3.59 0.58
CA SER A 212 12.68 3.96 -0.68
C SER A 212 11.15 4.02 -0.62
N LEU A 213 10.50 3.40 0.38
CA LEU A 213 9.04 3.40 0.50
C LEU A 213 8.49 4.69 1.10
N LEU A 214 9.30 5.42 1.86
CA LEU A 214 8.82 6.59 2.62
C LEU A 214 8.27 7.69 1.70
N TRP A 215 8.86 7.92 0.53
CA TRP A 215 8.41 8.99 -0.35
C TRP A 215 7.02 8.73 -0.95
N PHE A 216 6.67 7.48 -1.25
CA PHE A 216 5.32 7.15 -1.72
C PHE A 216 4.27 7.46 -0.66
N PHE A 217 4.55 7.09 0.59
CA PHE A 217 3.66 7.39 1.70
C PHE A 217 3.59 8.89 1.99
N GLY A 218 4.74 9.57 2.04
CA GLY A 218 4.84 11.01 2.25
C GLY A 218 4.11 11.81 1.17
N ALA A 219 4.35 11.49 -0.10
CA ALA A 219 3.65 12.12 -1.21
C ALA A 219 2.13 11.91 -1.11
N SER A 220 1.66 10.74 -0.68
CA SER A 220 0.22 10.50 -0.52
C SER A 220 -0.42 11.38 0.57
N ILE A 221 0.30 11.68 1.65
CA ILE A 221 -0.14 12.57 2.72
C ILE A 221 -0.19 14.01 2.22
N LEU A 222 0.89 14.48 1.60
CA LEU A 222 0.99 15.85 1.11
C LEU A 222 -0.04 16.13 0.01
N LEU A 223 -0.23 15.18 -0.90
CA LEU A 223 -1.26 15.28 -1.94
C LEU A 223 -2.68 15.33 -1.33
N HIS A 224 -2.96 14.45 -0.34
CA HIS A 224 -4.24 14.49 0.36
C HIS A 224 -4.52 15.85 1.01
N GLU A 225 -3.53 16.44 1.67
CA GLU A 225 -3.63 17.76 2.29
C GLU A 225 -3.96 18.85 1.24
N ARG A 226 -3.26 18.83 0.09
CA ARG A 226 -3.49 19.79 -1.00
C ARG A 226 -4.89 19.68 -1.60
N LEU A 227 -5.37 18.46 -1.79
CA LEU A 227 -6.70 18.22 -2.36
C LEU A 227 -7.85 18.40 -1.35
N ASN A 228 -7.56 18.33 -0.05
CA ASN A 228 -8.57 18.40 1.03
C ASN A 228 -8.13 19.33 2.16
N PRO A 229 -7.90 20.62 1.92
CA PRO A 229 -7.25 21.53 2.89
C PRO A 229 -8.05 21.75 4.18
N GLN A 230 -9.34 21.45 4.19
CA GLN A 230 -10.21 21.57 5.37
C GLN A 230 -10.40 20.26 6.12
N ALA A 231 -9.82 19.16 5.65
CA ALA A 231 -10.06 17.84 6.22
C ALA A 231 -9.06 17.51 7.34
N ASP A 232 -9.57 17.36 8.58
CA ASP A 232 -8.86 16.80 9.74
C ASP A 232 -7.46 17.42 9.99
N VAL A 233 -7.45 18.73 10.22
CA VAL A 233 -6.21 19.53 10.43
C VAL A 233 -5.30 18.93 11.50
N LEU A 234 -5.89 18.36 12.58
CA LEU A 234 -5.12 17.75 13.66
C LEU A 234 -4.36 16.50 13.15
N LEU A 235 -5.05 15.60 12.47
CA LEU A 235 -4.41 14.41 11.90
C LEU A 235 -3.32 14.79 10.90
N MET A 236 -3.58 15.75 10.02
CA MET A 236 -2.59 16.18 9.03
C MET A 236 -1.36 16.82 9.70
N GLY A 237 -1.55 17.59 10.77
CA GLY A 237 -0.44 18.11 11.59
C GLY A 237 0.42 16.99 12.19
N GLN A 238 -0.21 15.96 12.76
CA GLN A 238 0.48 14.79 13.31
C GLN A 238 1.23 14.00 12.23
N MET A 239 0.62 13.83 11.04
CA MET A 239 1.26 13.14 9.93
C MET A 239 2.47 13.90 9.41
N LYS A 240 2.42 15.23 9.32
CA LYS A 240 3.57 16.05 8.90
C LYS A 240 4.71 15.98 9.93
N THR A 241 4.39 16.04 11.21
CA THR A 241 5.40 15.82 12.26
C THR A 241 6.08 14.46 12.12
N LEU A 242 5.30 13.39 11.88
CA LEU A 242 5.85 12.05 11.65
C LEU A 242 6.75 12.01 10.41
N LEU A 243 6.35 12.66 9.30
CA LEU A 243 7.17 12.70 8.09
C LEU A 243 8.48 13.46 8.30
N ASP A 244 8.45 14.57 9.03
CA ASP A 244 9.66 15.33 9.37
C ASP A 244 10.61 14.49 10.24
N GLU A 245 10.11 13.81 11.27
CA GLU A 245 10.91 12.88 12.07
C GLU A 245 11.54 11.78 11.21
N CYS A 246 10.79 11.19 10.30
CA CYS A 246 11.29 10.17 9.37
C CYS A 246 12.33 10.73 8.39
N TYR A 247 12.10 11.92 7.86
CA TYR A 247 13.05 12.60 6.98
C TYR A 247 14.38 12.86 7.69
N TRP A 248 14.36 13.40 8.91
CA TRP A 248 15.58 13.65 9.69
C TRP A 248 16.30 12.35 10.06
N SER A 249 15.57 11.27 10.33
CA SER A 249 16.15 9.94 10.52
C SER A 249 16.92 9.49 9.27
N HIS A 250 16.33 9.60 8.08
CA HIS A 250 16.98 9.28 6.81
C HIS A 250 18.21 10.15 6.56
N LEU A 251 18.11 11.47 6.72
CA LEU A 251 19.21 12.40 6.51
C LEU A 251 20.42 12.09 7.38
N ASN A 252 20.17 11.70 8.63
CA ASN A 252 21.24 11.39 9.59
C ASN A 252 21.86 10.01 9.39
N GLN A 253 21.09 9.02 8.93
CA GLN A 253 21.52 7.62 8.91
C GLN A 253 21.94 7.14 7.51
N LEU A 254 21.19 7.45 6.46
CA LEU A 254 21.45 6.89 5.12
C LEU A 254 22.86 7.20 4.58
N PRO A 255 23.39 8.43 4.70
CA PRO A 255 24.78 8.70 4.25
C PRO A 255 25.81 7.86 5.00
N ARG A 256 25.64 7.66 6.31
CA ARG A 256 26.54 6.86 7.14
C ARG A 256 26.46 5.38 6.82
N GLN A 257 25.30 4.90 6.36
CA GLN A 257 25.03 3.52 5.96
C GLN A 257 25.15 3.33 4.44
N GLN A 258 25.89 4.23 3.75
CA GLN A 258 26.17 4.14 2.33
C GLN A 258 24.91 3.99 1.46
N TRP A 259 23.80 4.62 1.84
CA TRP A 259 22.53 4.57 1.09
C TRP A 259 22.05 3.14 0.82
N ALA A 260 22.08 2.31 1.86
CA ALA A 260 21.73 0.91 1.77
C ALA A 260 20.29 0.71 1.27
N GLU A 261 20.08 -0.39 0.57
CA GLU A 261 18.80 -0.79 -0.04
C GLU A 261 17.71 -1.01 1.00
N TYR A 262 18.03 -1.76 2.07
CA TYR A 262 17.11 -2.10 3.14
C TYR A 262 17.85 -2.37 4.46
N PHE A 263 17.06 -2.43 5.52
CA PHE A 263 17.55 -2.62 6.89
C PHE A 263 16.80 -3.75 7.58
N ASP A 264 17.53 -4.53 8.40
CA ASP A 264 17.03 -5.68 9.13
C ASP A 264 16.65 -5.32 10.58
N GLY A 265 15.87 -6.22 11.17
CA GLY A 265 15.46 -6.20 12.56
C GLY A 265 14.11 -5.51 12.80
N PRO A 266 13.54 -5.70 13.99
CA PRO A 266 12.24 -5.16 14.36
C PRO A 266 12.14 -3.63 14.27
N THR A 267 13.27 -2.93 14.33
CA THR A 267 13.35 -1.46 14.27
C THR A 267 14.10 -0.93 13.05
N GLY A 268 14.64 -1.80 12.17
CA GLY A 268 15.46 -1.38 11.06
C GLY A 268 16.84 -0.84 11.49
N THR A 269 17.42 -1.43 12.53
CA THR A 269 18.68 -0.95 13.11
C THR A 269 19.90 -1.35 12.30
N TRP A 270 19.88 -2.50 11.67
CA TRP A 270 21.04 -3.08 10.98
C TRP A 270 20.88 -2.99 9.47
N VAL A 271 21.96 -2.67 8.77
CA VAL A 271 21.99 -2.81 7.31
C VAL A 271 21.65 -4.25 6.94
N GLY A 272 20.73 -4.41 6.00
CA GLY A 272 20.21 -5.71 5.64
C GLY A 272 21.25 -6.68 5.11
N GLN A 273 21.06 -7.96 5.35
CA GLN A 273 21.95 -9.02 4.86
C GLN A 273 22.03 -8.99 3.33
N GLN A 274 23.24 -8.83 2.78
CA GLN A 274 23.47 -8.67 1.33
C GLN A 274 22.73 -7.45 0.73
N SER A 275 22.43 -6.43 1.53
CA SER A 275 21.89 -5.16 1.06
C SER A 275 22.86 -4.50 0.09
N ARG A 276 22.34 -3.96 -1.01
CA ARG A 276 23.14 -3.16 -1.94
C ARG A 276 23.36 -1.77 -1.35
N THR A 277 24.59 -1.27 -1.46
CA THR A 277 24.92 0.10 -1.11
C THR A 277 24.75 1.04 -2.29
N TYR A 278 24.60 2.35 -2.02
CA TYR A 278 24.34 3.37 -3.03
C TYR A 278 23.17 3.02 -3.95
N GLN A 279 22.12 2.44 -3.35
CA GLN A 279 20.95 2.00 -4.09
C GLN A 279 20.19 3.19 -4.66
N THR A 280 20.03 3.19 -5.98
CA THR A 280 19.43 4.32 -6.72
C THR A 280 18.05 4.73 -6.19
N TRP A 281 17.16 3.79 -5.95
CA TRP A 281 15.82 4.13 -5.48
C TRP A 281 15.77 4.61 -4.02
N THR A 282 16.74 4.21 -3.16
CA THR A 282 16.91 4.79 -1.83
C THR A 282 17.31 6.28 -1.93
N ILE A 283 18.29 6.59 -2.79
CA ILE A 283 18.74 7.94 -3.04
C ILE A 283 17.63 8.80 -3.65
N VAL A 284 17.00 8.30 -4.72
CA VAL A 284 15.89 8.99 -5.40
C VAL A 284 14.71 9.21 -4.45
N GLY A 285 14.34 8.19 -3.67
CA GLY A 285 13.26 8.31 -2.69
C GLY A 285 13.54 9.39 -1.64
N PHE A 286 14.77 9.48 -1.14
CA PHE A 286 15.17 10.55 -0.24
C PHE A 286 15.13 11.93 -0.91
N LEU A 287 15.63 12.07 -2.14
CA LEU A 287 15.61 13.33 -2.88
C LEU A 287 14.18 13.81 -3.17
N LEU A 288 13.27 12.91 -3.52
CA LEU A 288 11.85 13.23 -3.71
C LEU A 288 11.21 13.70 -2.39
N MET A 289 11.47 13.01 -1.28
CA MET A 289 10.98 13.47 0.04
C MET A 289 11.54 14.85 0.40
N HIS A 290 12.84 15.08 0.19
CA HIS A 290 13.47 16.37 0.42
C HIS A 290 12.78 17.46 -0.43
N HIS A 291 12.56 17.18 -1.71
CA HIS A 291 11.92 18.11 -2.62
C HIS A 291 10.50 18.49 -2.16
N PHE A 292 9.65 17.50 -1.88
CA PHE A 292 8.26 17.75 -1.48
C PHE A 292 8.12 18.37 -0.08
N LEU A 293 9.07 18.13 0.84
CA LEU A 293 8.99 18.71 2.19
C LEU A 293 9.62 20.11 2.28
N HIS A 294 10.74 20.35 1.56
CA HIS A 294 11.60 21.50 1.84
C HIS A 294 11.91 22.39 0.63
N VAL A 295 11.67 21.93 -0.61
CA VAL A 295 11.97 22.71 -1.82
C VAL A 295 10.68 23.27 -2.45
N ASN A 296 9.82 22.41 -2.92
CA ASN A 296 8.55 22.80 -3.52
C ASN A 296 7.43 21.80 -3.18
N PRO A 297 6.70 22.03 -2.08
CA PRO A 297 5.61 21.13 -1.68
C PRO A 297 4.45 21.03 -2.68
N ASP A 298 4.28 22.02 -3.56
CA ASP A 298 3.19 22.02 -4.53
C ASP A 298 3.47 21.06 -5.71
N ASP A 299 4.72 20.70 -5.95
CA ASP A 299 5.05 19.74 -7.01
C ASP A 299 4.47 18.33 -6.75
N VAL A 300 4.03 18.03 -5.53
CA VAL A 300 3.28 16.81 -5.25
C VAL A 300 1.97 16.71 -6.07
N LEU A 301 1.41 17.85 -6.47
CA LEU A 301 0.23 17.91 -7.35
C LEU A 301 0.47 17.28 -8.72
N MET A 302 1.71 17.23 -9.21
CA MET A 302 2.07 16.55 -10.47
C MET A 302 1.80 15.03 -10.41
N LEU A 303 1.68 14.47 -9.20
CA LEU A 303 1.34 13.04 -8.99
C LEU A 303 -0.17 12.78 -8.99
N ASN A 304 -0.99 13.83 -9.06
CA ASN A 304 -2.44 13.69 -9.08
C ASN A 304 -2.91 13.20 -10.45
N LEU A 305 -3.48 12.00 -10.50
CA LEU A 305 -4.03 11.43 -11.73
C LEU A 305 -5.44 11.99 -12.09
N ASP A 306 -6.02 12.85 -11.26
CA ASP A 306 -7.33 13.49 -11.51
C ASP A 306 -7.21 14.84 -12.26
N GLU A 307 -6.01 15.37 -12.47
CA GLU A 307 -5.81 16.69 -13.11
C GLU A 307 -6.15 16.75 -14.60
N SER A 308 -6.66 15.72 -15.20
CA SER A 308 -7.30 15.86 -16.53
C SER A 308 -8.60 16.70 -16.50
N MET A 309 -9.01 17.23 -15.35
CA MET A 309 -10.29 17.87 -15.12
C MET A 309 -10.24 19.39 -14.87
N GLY A 310 -9.12 20.05 -15.02
CA GLY A 310 -9.09 21.46 -14.67
C GLY A 310 -8.00 22.27 -15.36
N HIS A 311 -8.16 22.57 -16.63
CA HIS A 311 -7.77 23.85 -17.27
C HIS A 311 -8.45 23.98 -18.62
#